data_df43586e8aa8bb5e7795a4e57b4b74a3
#
_entry.id   df43586e8aa8bb5e7795a4e57b4b74a3
#
_cell.length_a   1.000
_cell.length_b   1.000
_cell.length_c   1.000
_cell.angle_alpha   90.00
_cell.angle_beta   90.00
_cell.angle_gamma   90.00
#
_symmetry.space_group_name_H-M   'P 1'
#
loop_
_entity.id
_entity.type
_entity.pdbx_description
1 polymer ?
#
loop_
_entity_poly.entity_id
_entity_poly.type
_entity_poly.pdbx_seq_one_letter_code
_entity_poly.pdbx_strand_id
1 'polypeptide(L)'
;MSVIMALDVTAGNPKGLEQFASQNKDTMQAVLEAAKRHGLIAHRFYASDDGSRVMVLDEWPDRQSFESFFREQESQIRPIFEAGGVTSEPQPRFWDELQTDDKFGWGA
;
A
#
# COMPACT_ATOMS: atom_id res chain seq x y z
N MET A 1 13.42 -13.99 -1.76
CA MET A 1 13.70 -12.55 -1.73
C MET A 1 12.39 -11.80 -1.83
N SER A 2 12.26 -10.74 -1.04
CA SER A 2 11.04 -9.94 -1.06
C SER A 2 11.09 -8.87 -2.15
N VAL A 3 9.92 -8.29 -2.44
CA VAL A 3 9.81 -7.16 -3.37
C VAL A 3 9.13 -6.00 -2.65
N ILE A 4 9.42 -4.79 -3.12
CA ILE A 4 8.71 -3.59 -2.66
C ILE A 4 7.65 -3.25 -3.70
N MET A 5 6.43 -3.01 -3.25
CA MET A 5 5.34 -2.52 -4.09
C MET A 5 5.09 -1.06 -3.73
N ALA A 6 5.14 -0.19 -4.70
CA ALA A 6 4.82 1.23 -4.51
C ALA A 6 3.65 1.61 -5.40
N LEU A 7 2.65 2.26 -4.80
CA LEU A 7 1.50 2.78 -5.52
C LEU A 7 1.40 4.27 -5.24
N ASP A 8 1.64 5.10 -6.25
CA ASP A 8 1.68 6.54 -6.14
C ASP A 8 0.42 7.13 -6.78
N VAL A 9 -0.31 7.93 -6.01
CA VAL A 9 -1.54 8.58 -6.47
C VAL A 9 -1.28 10.07 -6.64
N THR A 10 -1.30 10.53 -7.89
CA THR A 10 -0.89 11.89 -8.22
C THR A 10 -1.87 12.98 -7.81
N ALA A 11 -3.13 12.64 -7.61
CA ALA A 11 -4.16 13.59 -7.16
C ALA A 11 -4.75 13.09 -5.84
N GLY A 12 -3.88 12.85 -4.86
CA GLY A 12 -4.27 12.22 -3.62
C GLY A 12 -4.93 13.15 -2.63
N ASN A 13 -5.63 12.55 -1.69
CA ASN A 13 -6.29 13.23 -0.58
C ASN A 13 -5.86 12.58 0.74
N PRO A 14 -4.67 12.96 1.27
CA PRO A 14 -4.15 12.32 2.49
C PRO A 14 -5.09 12.44 3.69
N LYS A 15 -5.70 13.62 3.87
CA LYS A 15 -6.62 13.83 5.01
C LYS A 15 -7.87 13.00 4.88
N GLY A 16 -8.39 12.85 3.65
CA GLY A 16 -9.55 12.00 3.40
C GLY A 16 -9.25 10.55 3.73
N LEU A 17 -8.06 10.09 3.41
CA LEU A 17 -7.64 8.72 3.72
C LEU A 17 -7.52 8.53 5.24
N GLU A 18 -6.89 9.46 5.94
CA GLU A 18 -6.76 9.39 7.39
C GLU A 18 -8.12 9.39 8.06
N GLN A 19 -9.03 10.22 7.59
CA GLN A 19 -10.38 10.30 8.14
C GLN A 19 -11.13 8.99 7.90
N PHE A 20 -11.05 8.44 6.69
CA PHE A 20 -11.66 7.15 6.40
C PHE A 20 -11.11 6.06 7.32
N ALA A 21 -9.80 6.02 7.50
CA ALA A 21 -9.15 5.01 8.34
C ALA A 21 -9.64 5.11 9.79
N SER A 22 -9.75 6.33 10.32
CA SER A 22 -10.20 6.51 11.70
C SER A 22 -11.68 6.17 11.89
N GLN A 23 -12.50 6.37 10.86
CA GLN A 23 -13.94 6.11 10.92
C GLN A 23 -14.29 4.68 10.52
N ASN A 24 -13.36 3.94 9.91
CA ASN A 24 -13.61 2.58 9.40
C ASN A 24 -12.50 1.63 9.84
N LYS A 25 -12.21 1.62 11.14
CA LYS A 25 -11.13 0.82 11.69
C LYS A 25 -11.30 -0.67 11.41
N ASP A 26 -12.54 -1.16 11.48
CA ASP A 26 -12.80 -2.57 11.21
C ASP A 26 -12.47 -2.95 9.77
N THR A 27 -12.83 -2.09 8.81
CA THR A 27 -12.50 -2.32 7.41
C THR A 27 -10.98 -2.33 7.20
N MET A 28 -10.29 -1.35 7.79
CA MET A 28 -8.84 -1.26 7.68
C MET A 28 -8.17 -2.51 8.26
N GLN A 29 -8.63 -2.98 9.43
CA GLN A 29 -8.07 -4.17 10.04
C GLN A 29 -8.38 -5.44 9.24
N ALA A 30 -9.59 -5.56 8.69
CA ALA A 30 -9.97 -6.73 7.90
C ALA A 30 -9.10 -6.85 6.64
N VAL A 31 -8.84 -5.72 5.96
CA VAL A 31 -7.99 -5.71 4.78
C VAL A 31 -6.54 -6.03 5.15
N LEU A 32 -6.06 -5.47 6.27
CA LEU A 32 -4.70 -5.77 6.74
C LEU A 32 -4.54 -7.26 7.07
N GLU A 33 -5.53 -7.86 7.75
CA GLU A 33 -5.46 -9.29 8.09
C GLU A 33 -5.48 -10.16 6.83
N ALA A 34 -6.26 -9.77 5.81
CA ALA A 34 -6.24 -10.47 4.53
C ALA A 34 -4.87 -10.36 3.87
N ALA A 35 -4.26 -9.17 3.89
CA ALA A 35 -2.92 -8.97 3.33
C ALA A 35 -1.89 -9.85 4.06
N LYS A 36 -1.97 -9.92 5.38
CA LYS A 36 -1.06 -10.75 6.17
C LYS A 36 -1.20 -12.23 5.83
N ARG A 37 -2.44 -12.70 5.59
CA ARG A 37 -2.66 -14.08 5.15
C ARG A 37 -2.00 -14.38 3.81
N HIS A 38 -1.88 -13.37 2.95
CA HIS A 38 -1.20 -13.50 1.67
C HIS A 38 0.31 -13.24 1.76
N GLY A 39 0.84 -13.02 2.96
CA GLY A 39 2.28 -12.91 3.17
C GLY A 39 2.83 -11.50 3.30
N LEU A 40 1.98 -10.49 3.45
CA LEU A 40 2.44 -9.11 3.62
C LEU A 40 3.51 -9.03 4.73
N ILE A 41 4.63 -8.39 4.43
CA ILE A 41 5.74 -8.24 5.36
C ILE A 41 5.70 -6.86 6.03
N ALA A 42 5.40 -5.81 5.27
CA ALA A 42 5.33 -4.44 5.79
C ALA A 42 4.38 -3.61 4.93
N HIS A 43 3.78 -2.59 5.54
CA HIS A 43 2.81 -1.75 4.85
C HIS A 43 2.74 -0.38 5.52
N ARG A 44 2.75 0.70 4.71
CA ARG A 44 2.52 2.05 5.21
C ARG A 44 1.89 2.91 4.11
N PHE A 45 1.08 3.87 4.54
CA PHE A 45 0.65 4.97 3.69
C PHE A 45 1.52 6.18 3.97
N TYR A 46 1.80 6.96 2.93
CA TYR A 46 2.59 8.18 3.03
C TYR A 46 1.88 9.31 2.30
N ALA A 47 2.07 10.53 2.77
CA ALA A 47 1.64 11.74 2.07
C ALA A 47 2.88 12.47 1.57
N SER A 48 2.76 13.13 0.41
CA SER A 48 3.83 14.03 -0.04
C SER A 48 3.92 15.23 0.91
N ASP A 49 5.08 15.90 0.91
CA ASP A 49 5.31 17.01 1.83
C ASP A 49 4.37 18.19 1.59
N ASP A 50 3.88 18.37 0.35
CA ASP A 50 2.92 19.43 0.04
C ASP A 50 1.47 18.98 0.23
N GLY A 51 1.23 17.72 0.61
CA GLY A 51 -0.10 17.20 0.90
C GLY A 51 -0.95 16.91 -0.32
N SER A 52 -0.37 16.89 -1.51
CA SER A 52 -1.13 16.71 -2.76
C SER A 52 -1.14 15.27 -3.27
N ARG A 53 -0.34 14.37 -2.69
CA ARG A 53 -0.19 13.00 -3.19
C ARG A 53 -0.23 12.01 -2.04
N VAL A 54 -0.68 10.80 -2.36
CA VAL A 54 -0.68 9.66 -1.43
C VAL A 54 0.15 8.55 -2.05
N MET A 55 0.94 7.88 -1.24
CA MET A 55 1.70 6.71 -1.69
C MET A 55 1.46 5.55 -0.72
N VAL A 56 1.24 4.37 -1.29
CA VAL A 56 1.25 3.11 -0.53
C VAL A 56 2.61 2.47 -0.76
N LEU A 57 3.25 2.04 0.32
CA LEU A 57 4.52 1.32 0.23
C LEU A 57 4.38 0.03 1.00
N ASP A 58 4.56 -1.08 0.29
CA ASP A 58 4.42 -2.42 0.86
C ASP A 58 5.68 -3.23 0.59
N GLU A 59 5.94 -4.17 1.48
CA GLU A 59 6.89 -5.24 1.19
C GLU A 59 6.13 -6.56 1.17
N TRP A 60 6.34 -7.35 0.10
CA TRP A 60 5.68 -8.64 -0.14
C TRP A 60 6.73 -9.72 -0.44
N PRO A 61 6.42 -11.00 -0.17
CA PRO A 61 7.34 -12.07 -0.55
C PRO A 61 7.65 -12.09 -2.05
N ASP A 62 6.63 -11.79 -2.86
CA ASP A 62 6.74 -11.73 -4.31
C ASP A 62 5.56 -10.94 -4.87
N ARG A 63 5.63 -10.65 -6.17
CA ARG A 63 4.58 -9.91 -6.86
C ARG A 63 3.25 -10.66 -6.87
N GLN A 64 3.30 -11.97 -7.04
CA GLN A 64 2.09 -12.78 -7.12
C GLN A 64 1.28 -12.74 -5.82
N SER A 65 1.94 -12.70 -4.67
CA SER A 65 1.28 -12.59 -3.38
C SER A 65 0.44 -11.32 -3.29
N PHE A 66 0.99 -10.20 -3.74
CA PHE A 66 0.23 -8.95 -3.80
C PHE A 66 -0.94 -9.06 -4.77
N GLU A 67 -0.71 -9.61 -5.96
CA GLU A 67 -1.76 -9.70 -6.97
C GLU A 67 -2.92 -10.57 -6.51
N SER A 68 -2.62 -11.68 -5.83
CA SER A 68 -3.65 -12.56 -5.29
C SER A 68 -4.46 -11.86 -4.20
N PHE A 69 -3.79 -11.15 -3.31
CA PHE A 69 -4.43 -10.37 -2.27
C PHE A 69 -5.33 -9.29 -2.88
N PHE A 70 -4.80 -8.52 -3.82
CA PHE A 70 -5.54 -7.41 -4.42
C PHE A 70 -6.80 -7.91 -5.12
N ARG A 71 -6.69 -9.01 -5.86
CA ARG A 71 -7.83 -9.60 -6.56
C ARG A 71 -8.91 -10.05 -5.59
N GLU A 72 -8.51 -10.68 -4.48
CA GLU A 72 -9.44 -11.15 -3.46
C GLU A 72 -10.16 -9.98 -2.76
N GLN A 73 -9.43 -8.89 -2.48
CA GLN A 73 -9.91 -7.81 -1.63
C GLN A 73 -10.29 -6.53 -2.38
N GLU A 74 -10.36 -6.57 -3.69
CA GLU A 74 -10.57 -5.36 -4.50
C GLU A 74 -11.81 -4.57 -4.05
N SER A 75 -12.93 -5.25 -3.80
CA SER A 75 -14.16 -4.57 -3.41
C SER A 75 -14.04 -3.90 -2.04
N GLN A 76 -13.21 -4.44 -1.15
CA GLN A 76 -12.96 -3.84 0.17
C GLN A 76 -11.92 -2.72 0.11
N ILE A 77 -10.98 -2.82 -0.80
CA ILE A 77 -9.91 -1.82 -0.97
C ILE A 77 -10.41 -0.58 -1.67
N ARG A 78 -11.35 -0.73 -2.61
CA ARG A 78 -11.84 0.39 -3.43
C ARG A 78 -12.30 1.60 -2.62
N PRO A 79 -13.12 1.46 -1.56
CA PRO A 79 -13.52 2.62 -0.77
C PRO A 79 -12.33 3.32 -0.11
N ILE A 80 -11.31 2.57 0.29
CA ILE A 80 -10.10 3.13 0.90
C ILE A 80 -9.38 4.01 -0.13
N PHE A 81 -9.21 3.51 -1.34
CA PHE A 81 -8.54 4.25 -2.41
C PHE A 81 -9.35 5.48 -2.82
N GLU A 82 -10.67 5.34 -2.90
CA GLU A 82 -11.54 6.48 -3.22
C GLU A 82 -11.41 7.59 -2.19
N ALA A 83 -11.35 7.23 -0.92
CA ALA A 83 -11.13 8.20 0.15
C ALA A 83 -9.77 8.89 0.01
N GLY A 84 -8.78 8.18 -0.50
CA GLY A 84 -7.44 8.71 -0.75
C GLY A 84 -7.31 9.49 -2.06
N GLY A 85 -8.39 9.66 -2.80
CA GLY A 85 -8.39 10.45 -4.04
C GLY A 85 -8.11 9.67 -5.32
N VAL A 86 -8.08 8.34 -5.26
CA VAL A 86 -7.85 7.52 -6.45
C VAL A 86 -9.12 7.52 -7.31
N THR A 87 -9.01 8.02 -8.53
CA THR A 87 -10.15 8.12 -9.45
C THR A 87 -10.00 7.21 -10.67
N SER A 88 -8.90 6.50 -10.80
CA SER A 88 -8.63 5.62 -11.92
C SER A 88 -8.06 4.30 -11.40
N GLU A 89 -7.84 3.35 -12.33
CA GLU A 89 -7.27 2.05 -12.00
C GLU A 89 -5.89 2.23 -11.38
N PRO A 90 -5.63 1.67 -10.19
CA PRO A 90 -4.31 1.77 -9.57
C PRO A 90 -3.23 1.12 -10.43
N GLN A 91 -2.04 1.72 -10.44
CA GLN A 91 -0.91 1.23 -11.23
C GLN A 91 0.26 0.93 -10.29
N PRO A 92 0.25 -0.22 -9.59
CA PRO A 92 1.34 -0.55 -8.68
C PRO A 92 2.63 -0.83 -9.45
N ARG A 93 3.75 -0.43 -8.87
CA ARG A 93 5.09 -0.70 -9.38
C ARG A 93 5.83 -1.57 -8.40
N PHE A 94 6.65 -2.48 -8.91
CA PHE A 94 7.39 -3.43 -8.09
C PHE A 94 8.89 -3.16 -8.24
N TRP A 95 9.61 -3.27 -7.13
CA TRP A 95 11.02 -2.92 -7.04
C TRP A 95 11.77 -4.05 -6.35
N ASP A 96 12.91 -4.43 -6.91
CA ASP A 96 13.77 -5.43 -6.29
C ASP A 96 14.94 -4.73 -5.63
N GLU A 97 15.31 -5.20 -4.45
CA GLU A 97 16.45 -4.64 -3.74
C GLU A 97 17.73 -4.97 -4.48
N LEU A 98 18.58 -3.96 -4.68
CA LEU A 98 19.91 -4.18 -5.23
C LEU A 98 20.85 -4.66 -4.13
N GLN A 99 21.80 -5.51 -4.49
CA GLN A 99 22.77 -6.03 -3.53
C GLN A 99 23.99 -5.12 -3.50
N THR A 100 23.95 -4.13 -2.63
CA THR A 100 25.01 -3.17 -2.45
C THR A 100 25.55 -3.23 -1.02
N ASP A 101 26.76 -2.75 -0.80
CA ASP A 101 27.41 -2.85 0.51
C ASP A 101 27.03 -1.71 1.45
N ASP A 102 26.27 -0.73 0.96
CA ASP A 102 25.90 0.46 1.73
C ASP A 102 24.55 0.34 2.41
N LYS A 103 23.98 -0.87 2.51
CA LYS A 103 22.67 -1.07 3.14
C LYS A 103 22.69 -0.62 4.60
N PHE A 104 21.61 0.05 5.01
CA PHE A 104 21.50 0.54 6.37
C PHE A 104 20.02 0.70 6.72
N GLY A 105 19.62 0.28 7.93
CA GLY A 105 18.25 0.44 8.41
C GLY A 105 17.28 -0.58 7.81
N TRP A 106 16.01 -0.45 8.16
CA TRP A 106 14.89 -1.31 7.72
C TRP A 106 15.22 -2.82 7.74
N GLY A 107 15.86 -3.30 8.81
CA GLY A 107 16.17 -4.71 8.96
C GLY A 107 17.33 -5.19 8.11
N ALA A 108 18.13 -4.29 7.61
CA ALA A 108 19.32 -4.64 6.83
C ALA A 108 20.34 -5.38 7.67
#